data_cab3649c461b65e0ba93efddfd2eca43
#
_entry.id   cab3649c461b65e0ba93efddfd2eca43
#
_cell.length_a   1.000
_cell.length_b   1.000
_cell.length_c   1.000
_cell.angle_alpha   90.00
_cell.angle_beta   90.00
_cell.angle_gamma   90.00
#
_symmetry.space_group_name_H-M   'P 1'
#
loop_
_entity.id
_entity.type
_entity.pdbx_description
1 polymer ?
#
loop_
_entity_poly.entity_id
_entity_poly.type
_entity_poly.pdbx_seq_one_letter_code
_entity_poly.pdbx_strand_id
1 'polypeptide(L)'
;MTLQQAYELQRRELMSLRAEVARLQKQTTGLFPAEEKEALERHIRRLEQVNKTEARRHEEARAHWKRVEALKFDLEIENLELKEKLESVLAENKLLSQRAEKAEAEVAMLNGMNTKFQKKLNTNFENSSFPSSALPFRKKVPNSRKPTGRKPGAQPGHKAHTASRLNTTKEPVMIPAPTSITENPDLYRTGKKIVKQLIDICVSVNVTDYITDEYRSHSTGTRVHAPFPAGIVNDVNYGSSVKALAFLLNNYYNVSVAKTKQCISDVTKGVVNLSTGTIANLSAEFSAATEIDRAKIFSLLTHSNVLYSDATVSNVNGSRKAVILCTDKERVLYQHLEHKGHDGLSKTPVKEFSGTLIHDHDKTYYSYGDSHQECLAHVLRYLVGAMENEPSLKWHRQMHELLQKMIHVAKKNKSGIPKEKVKFLTQKYEEILALAESEYNEHPPIKEYPDGYNLQARLRKYQENHLYFLSHPEIDFTNNISERQLRKFKRKQKQAVVLRSDSGGQHICDAMIIIESAHVQHKNIYNTIKSTLIK
;
A
#
# COMPACT_ATOMS: atom_id res chain seq x y z
N MET A 1 10.80 -68.27 -49.38
CA MET A 1 11.45 -67.72 -48.17
C MET A 1 12.02 -68.89 -47.41
N THR A 2 13.33 -68.94 -47.17
CA THR A 2 13.92 -70.04 -46.38
C THR A 2 13.49 -69.93 -44.91
N LEU A 3 13.41 -71.00 -44.18
CA LEU A 3 13.08 -71.03 -42.78
C LEU A 3 13.96 -70.14 -41.91
N GLN A 4 15.20 -69.96 -42.30
CA GLN A 4 16.13 -69.03 -41.67
C GLN A 4 15.75 -67.58 -41.88
N GLN A 5 15.22 -67.19 -43.05
CA GLN A 5 14.72 -65.87 -43.34
C GLN A 5 13.41 -65.57 -42.56
N ALA A 6 12.54 -66.60 -42.37
CA ALA A 6 11.37 -66.42 -41.54
C ALA A 6 11.73 -66.28 -40.04
N TYR A 7 12.71 -66.99 -39.52
CA TYR A 7 13.23 -66.87 -38.17
C TYR A 7 13.88 -65.47 -37.93
N GLU A 8 14.67 -64.97 -38.85
CA GLU A 8 15.23 -63.63 -38.69
C GLU A 8 14.19 -62.53 -38.79
N LEU A 9 13.14 -62.72 -39.59
CA LEU A 9 12.04 -61.76 -39.68
C LEU A 9 11.26 -61.71 -38.34
N GLN A 10 10.88 -62.85 -37.78
CA GLN A 10 10.22 -62.96 -36.48
C GLN A 10 11.09 -62.39 -35.35
N ARG A 11 12.40 -62.61 -35.38
CA ARG A 11 13.34 -62.03 -34.41
C ARG A 11 13.38 -60.50 -34.48
N ARG A 12 13.35 -59.91 -35.67
CA ARG A 12 13.32 -58.44 -35.88
C ARG A 12 11.96 -57.85 -35.38
N GLU A 13 10.85 -58.54 -35.64
CA GLU A 13 9.53 -58.11 -35.15
C GLU A 13 9.48 -58.17 -33.62
N LEU A 14 10.05 -59.19 -32.97
CA LEU A 14 10.13 -59.30 -31.52
C LEU A 14 11.01 -58.19 -30.89
N MET A 15 12.13 -57.84 -31.53
CA MET A 15 12.98 -56.73 -31.09
C MET A 15 12.26 -55.39 -31.25
N SER A 16 11.48 -55.20 -32.30
CA SER A 16 10.66 -53.99 -32.51
C SER A 16 9.59 -53.84 -31.44
N LEU A 17 8.87 -54.91 -31.10
CA LEU A 17 7.88 -54.96 -30.02
C LEU A 17 8.50 -54.65 -28.64
N ARG A 18 9.71 -55.13 -28.36
CA ARG A 18 10.45 -54.80 -27.13
C ARG A 18 10.84 -53.34 -27.05
N ALA A 19 11.31 -52.74 -28.15
CA ALA A 19 11.66 -51.31 -28.19
C ALA A 19 10.41 -50.46 -27.97
N GLU A 20 9.27 -50.86 -28.51
CA GLU A 20 7.99 -50.16 -28.36
C GLU A 20 7.43 -50.26 -26.93
N VAL A 21 7.51 -51.42 -26.29
CA VAL A 21 7.18 -51.63 -24.86
C VAL A 21 8.11 -50.80 -23.96
N ALA A 22 9.42 -50.75 -24.25
CA ALA A 22 10.38 -49.93 -23.50
C ALA A 22 10.12 -48.43 -23.68
N ARG A 23 9.66 -48.01 -24.85
CA ARG A 23 9.24 -46.60 -25.10
C ARG A 23 8.00 -46.24 -24.29
N LEU A 24 7.00 -47.13 -24.24
CA LEU A 24 5.78 -46.97 -23.46
C LEU A 24 6.05 -46.99 -21.95
N GLN A 25 6.98 -47.81 -21.47
CA GLN A 25 7.43 -47.80 -20.09
C GLN A 25 8.05 -46.46 -19.66
N LYS A 26 8.76 -45.76 -20.56
CA LYS A 26 9.32 -44.42 -20.32
C LYS A 26 8.26 -43.31 -20.34
N GLN A 27 7.17 -43.50 -21.11
CA GLN A 27 6.09 -42.49 -21.22
C GLN A 27 5.01 -42.63 -20.15
N THR A 28 4.87 -43.77 -19.52
CA THR A 28 3.74 -44.10 -18.63
C THR A 28 4.15 -44.56 -17.23
N THR A 29 5.24 -44.01 -16.68
CA THR A 29 5.64 -44.29 -15.28
C THR A 29 4.51 -43.94 -14.31
N GLY A 30 3.68 -44.91 -13.98
CA GLY A 30 2.66 -44.80 -12.91
C GLY A 30 1.24 -45.23 -13.26
N LEU A 31 0.89 -45.50 -14.51
CA LEU A 31 -0.50 -45.69 -14.96
C LEU A 31 -0.97 -47.10 -15.30
N PHE A 32 -0.09 -48.11 -15.25
CA PHE A 32 -0.50 -49.51 -15.44
C PHE A 32 -0.70 -50.24 -14.11
N PRO A 33 -1.75 -51.02 -13.94
CA PRO A 33 -1.78 -52.05 -12.92
C PRO A 33 -0.56 -52.97 -13.09
N ALA A 34 0.21 -53.16 -12.02
CA ALA A 34 1.46 -53.90 -12.03
C ALA A 34 1.30 -55.34 -12.64
N GLU A 35 0.14 -55.95 -12.53
CA GLU A 35 -0.21 -57.25 -13.05
C GLU A 35 -0.24 -57.34 -14.58
N GLU A 36 -0.75 -56.33 -15.28
CA GLU A 36 -0.80 -56.32 -16.76
C GLU A 36 0.58 -56.11 -17.38
N LYS A 37 1.43 -55.29 -16.76
CA LYS A 37 2.80 -55.07 -17.18
C LYS A 37 3.63 -56.34 -17.03
N GLU A 38 3.50 -57.03 -15.91
CA GLU A 38 4.21 -58.25 -15.60
C GLU A 38 3.72 -59.45 -16.48
N ALA A 39 2.43 -59.44 -16.84
CA ALA A 39 1.87 -60.42 -17.78
C ALA A 39 2.42 -60.25 -19.18
N LEU A 40 2.57 -59.01 -19.68
CA LEU A 40 3.11 -58.70 -21.00
C LEU A 40 4.61 -59.02 -21.09
N GLU A 41 5.40 -58.74 -20.07
CA GLU A 41 6.82 -59.08 -20.00
C GLU A 41 7.05 -60.62 -19.88
N ARG A 42 6.19 -61.32 -19.17
CA ARG A 42 6.18 -62.79 -19.11
C ARG A 42 5.83 -63.39 -20.47
N HIS A 43 4.90 -62.80 -21.18
CA HIS A 43 4.50 -63.24 -22.51
C HIS A 43 5.61 -63.04 -23.55
N ILE A 44 6.29 -61.92 -23.55
CA ILE A 44 7.47 -61.64 -24.42
C ILE A 44 8.61 -62.65 -24.12
N ARG A 45 8.92 -62.90 -22.85
CA ARG A 45 9.92 -63.92 -22.46
C ARG A 45 9.51 -65.34 -22.90
N ARG A 46 8.21 -65.62 -22.84
CA ARG A 46 7.66 -66.94 -23.31
C ARG A 46 7.82 -67.04 -24.83
N LEU A 47 7.53 -66.01 -25.59
CA LEU A 47 7.72 -65.99 -27.06
C LEU A 47 9.19 -66.14 -27.48
N GLU A 48 10.12 -65.48 -26.73
CA GLU A 48 11.55 -65.66 -26.96
C GLU A 48 12.01 -67.11 -26.74
N GLN A 49 11.46 -67.70 -25.72
CA GLN A 49 11.79 -69.08 -25.36
C GLN A 49 11.23 -70.12 -26.39
N VAL A 50 10.02 -69.85 -26.92
CA VAL A 50 9.40 -70.64 -28.01
C VAL A 50 10.24 -70.50 -29.29
N ASN A 51 10.62 -69.23 -29.66
CA ASN A 51 11.49 -69.02 -30.82
C ASN A 51 12.87 -69.71 -30.70
N LYS A 52 13.45 -69.66 -29.48
CA LYS A 52 14.73 -70.32 -29.23
C LYS A 52 14.64 -71.83 -29.33
N THR A 53 13.46 -72.38 -28.93
CA THR A 53 13.19 -73.82 -29.01
C THR A 53 12.93 -74.27 -30.45
N GLU A 54 12.25 -73.47 -31.24
CA GLU A 54 12.03 -73.73 -32.66
C GLU A 54 13.33 -73.66 -33.49
N ALA A 55 14.18 -72.62 -33.19
CA ALA A 55 15.49 -72.53 -33.83
C ALA A 55 16.36 -73.80 -33.58
N ARG A 56 16.30 -74.35 -32.38
CA ARG A 56 16.98 -75.61 -32.03
C ARG A 56 16.34 -76.82 -32.71
N ARG A 57 15.02 -76.95 -32.74
CA ARG A 57 14.28 -78.02 -33.38
C ARG A 57 14.49 -78.06 -34.90
N HIS A 58 14.76 -76.86 -35.51
CA HIS A 58 14.99 -76.77 -36.94
C HIS A 58 16.36 -77.36 -37.37
N GLU A 59 17.33 -77.35 -36.49
CA GLU A 59 18.61 -77.98 -36.71
C GLU A 59 18.49 -79.54 -36.63
N GLU A 60 17.51 -80.01 -35.84
CA GLU A 60 17.34 -81.43 -35.57
C GLU A 60 16.33 -82.13 -36.49
N ALA A 61 15.48 -81.38 -37.24
CA ALA A 61 14.31 -82.00 -37.84
C ALA A 61 14.13 -81.83 -39.36
N ARG A 62 14.90 -82.48 -40.17
CA ARG A 62 14.56 -82.80 -41.58
C ARG A 62 13.37 -83.76 -41.71
N ALA A 63 12.89 -84.43 -40.62
CA ALA A 63 11.88 -85.51 -40.61
C ALA A 63 10.46 -85.10 -40.18
N HIS A 64 10.25 -83.88 -39.64
CA HIS A 64 8.93 -83.52 -39.06
C HIS A 64 8.32 -82.21 -39.64
N TRP A 65 8.48 -81.99 -40.93
CA TRP A 65 8.09 -80.76 -41.62
C TRP A 65 6.60 -80.31 -41.40
N LYS A 66 5.71 -81.27 -41.39
CA LYS A 66 4.27 -81.01 -41.17
C LYS A 66 3.94 -80.46 -39.79
N ARG A 67 4.71 -80.88 -38.77
CA ARG A 67 4.48 -80.34 -37.39
C ARG A 67 5.01 -78.91 -37.25
N VAL A 68 6.09 -78.57 -37.93
CA VAL A 68 6.68 -77.21 -37.90
C VAL A 68 5.81 -76.21 -38.62
N GLU A 69 5.16 -76.56 -39.72
CA GLU A 69 4.19 -75.63 -40.39
C GLU A 69 2.94 -75.39 -39.57
N ALA A 70 2.40 -76.39 -38.87
CA ALA A 70 1.25 -76.16 -37.97
C ALA A 70 1.61 -75.22 -36.78
N LEU A 71 2.78 -75.48 -36.15
CA LEU A 71 3.28 -74.63 -35.07
C LEU A 71 3.59 -73.16 -35.54
N LYS A 72 4.07 -73.01 -36.76
CA LYS A 72 4.31 -71.67 -37.36
C LYS A 72 2.99 -70.95 -37.59
N PHE A 73 1.96 -71.61 -38.05
CA PHE A 73 0.64 -71.07 -38.26
C PHE A 73 0.02 -70.58 -36.92
N ASP A 74 0.11 -71.47 -35.87
CA ASP A 74 -0.40 -71.11 -34.55
C ASP A 74 0.34 -69.91 -33.94
N LEU A 75 1.67 -69.79 -34.14
CA LEU A 75 2.49 -68.68 -33.71
C LEU A 75 2.18 -67.39 -34.50
N GLU A 76 1.84 -67.46 -35.79
CA GLU A 76 1.43 -66.30 -36.60
C GLU A 76 0.06 -65.77 -36.12
N ILE A 77 -0.87 -66.65 -35.73
CA ILE A 77 -2.17 -66.23 -35.16
C ILE A 77 -1.95 -65.60 -33.79
N GLU A 78 -1.16 -66.21 -32.91
CA GLU A 78 -0.88 -65.64 -31.59
C GLU A 78 -0.17 -64.26 -31.66
N ASN A 79 0.75 -64.08 -32.62
CA ASN A 79 1.37 -62.78 -32.89
C ASN A 79 0.40 -61.73 -33.42
N LEU A 80 -0.59 -62.11 -34.22
CA LEU A 80 -1.65 -61.21 -34.68
C LEU A 80 -2.54 -60.76 -33.51
N GLU A 81 -2.97 -61.72 -32.66
CA GLU A 81 -3.77 -61.39 -31.48
C GLU A 81 -3.01 -60.49 -30.50
N LEU A 82 -1.69 -60.66 -30.35
CA LEU A 82 -0.86 -59.84 -29.53
C LEU A 82 -0.67 -58.43 -30.09
N LYS A 83 -0.55 -58.31 -31.41
CA LYS A 83 -0.51 -57.00 -32.08
C LYS A 83 -1.80 -56.21 -31.85
N GLU A 84 -2.94 -56.86 -32.04
CA GLU A 84 -4.25 -56.22 -31.80
C GLU A 84 -4.42 -55.78 -30.34
N LYS A 85 -4.02 -56.65 -29.38
CA LYS A 85 -4.03 -56.28 -27.95
C LYS A 85 -3.09 -55.11 -27.65
N LEU A 86 -1.90 -55.11 -28.23
CA LEU A 86 -0.92 -54.00 -28.05
C LEU A 86 -1.46 -52.67 -28.60
N GLU A 87 -2.03 -52.69 -29.80
CA GLU A 87 -2.63 -51.48 -30.40
C GLU A 87 -3.80 -50.93 -29.57
N SER A 88 -4.63 -51.83 -29.03
CA SER A 88 -5.72 -51.48 -28.11
C SER A 88 -5.22 -50.80 -26.83
N VAL A 89 -4.21 -51.39 -26.18
CA VAL A 89 -3.58 -50.85 -24.96
C VAL A 89 -2.87 -49.51 -25.22
N LEU A 90 -2.24 -49.36 -26.39
CA LEU A 90 -1.63 -48.13 -26.82
C LEU A 90 -2.65 -47.00 -27.00
N ALA A 91 -3.78 -47.30 -27.63
CA ALA A 91 -4.87 -46.36 -27.81
C ALA A 91 -5.46 -45.90 -26.45
N GLU A 92 -5.66 -46.87 -25.53
CA GLU A 92 -6.18 -46.58 -24.20
C GLU A 92 -5.20 -45.72 -23.36
N ASN A 93 -3.91 -46.00 -23.41
CA ASN A 93 -2.88 -45.22 -22.76
C ASN A 93 -2.78 -43.79 -23.28
N LYS A 94 -2.88 -43.61 -24.58
CA LYS A 94 -2.89 -42.27 -25.17
C LYS A 94 -4.10 -41.47 -24.68
N LEU A 95 -5.26 -42.13 -24.57
CA LEU A 95 -6.47 -41.47 -24.06
C LEU A 95 -6.34 -41.14 -22.55
N LEU A 96 -5.79 -42.05 -21.75
CA LEU A 96 -5.55 -41.81 -20.32
C LEU A 96 -4.53 -40.72 -20.08
N SER A 97 -3.45 -40.66 -20.85
CA SER A 97 -2.46 -39.57 -20.79
C SER A 97 -3.08 -38.21 -21.09
N GLN A 98 -3.90 -38.12 -22.14
CA GLN A 98 -4.63 -36.88 -22.46
C GLN A 98 -5.62 -36.46 -21.37
N ARG A 99 -6.28 -37.42 -20.71
CA ARG A 99 -7.17 -37.15 -19.58
C ARG A 99 -6.40 -36.71 -18.34
N ALA A 100 -5.25 -37.27 -18.06
CA ALA A 100 -4.39 -36.89 -16.97
C ALA A 100 -3.85 -35.45 -17.15
N GLU A 101 -3.32 -35.15 -18.33
CA GLU A 101 -2.87 -33.78 -18.65
C GLU A 101 -3.98 -32.71 -18.50
N LYS A 102 -5.19 -33.07 -18.95
CA LYS A 102 -6.35 -32.20 -18.81
C LYS A 102 -6.77 -31.99 -17.35
N ALA A 103 -6.77 -33.04 -16.55
CA ALA A 103 -7.08 -33.00 -15.12
C ALA A 103 -6.02 -32.21 -14.34
N GLU A 104 -4.74 -32.38 -14.63
CA GLU A 104 -3.64 -31.62 -14.03
C GLU A 104 -3.74 -30.13 -14.36
N ALA A 105 -4.07 -29.79 -15.60
CA ALA A 105 -4.28 -28.39 -16.01
C ALA A 105 -5.47 -27.74 -15.27
N GLU A 106 -6.56 -28.51 -15.09
CA GLU A 106 -7.75 -28.05 -14.37
C GLU A 106 -7.46 -27.86 -12.85
N VAL A 107 -6.75 -28.80 -12.23
CA VAL A 107 -6.30 -28.69 -10.84
C VAL A 107 -5.39 -27.48 -10.64
N ALA A 108 -4.46 -27.25 -11.56
CA ALA A 108 -3.58 -26.08 -11.50
C ALA A 108 -4.37 -24.77 -11.62
N MET A 109 -5.35 -24.72 -12.50
CA MET A 109 -6.24 -23.56 -12.66
C MET A 109 -7.08 -23.32 -11.39
N LEU A 110 -7.69 -24.35 -10.84
CA LEU A 110 -8.50 -24.27 -9.62
C LEU A 110 -7.67 -23.86 -8.40
N ASN A 111 -6.47 -24.39 -8.26
CA ASN A 111 -5.55 -23.99 -7.20
C ASN A 111 -5.15 -22.51 -7.32
N GLY A 112 -4.86 -22.02 -8.54
CA GLY A 112 -4.60 -20.60 -8.79
C GLY A 112 -5.80 -19.71 -8.44
N MET A 113 -7.01 -20.13 -8.80
CA MET A 113 -8.24 -19.41 -8.42
C MET A 113 -8.47 -19.42 -6.91
N ASN A 114 -8.27 -20.54 -6.24
CA ASN A 114 -8.45 -20.66 -4.80
C ASN A 114 -7.45 -19.77 -4.05
N THR A 115 -6.19 -19.76 -4.46
CA THR A 115 -5.16 -18.86 -3.91
C THR A 115 -5.56 -17.40 -4.07
N LYS A 116 -6.09 -17.00 -5.24
CA LYS A 116 -6.59 -15.63 -5.47
C LYS A 116 -7.79 -15.29 -4.59
N PHE A 117 -8.71 -16.22 -4.37
CA PHE A 117 -9.86 -16.02 -3.49
C PHE A 117 -9.44 -15.93 -2.03
N GLN A 118 -8.58 -16.82 -1.55
CA GLN A 118 -8.03 -16.77 -0.20
C GLN A 118 -7.29 -15.45 0.06
N LYS A 119 -6.46 -15.02 -0.89
CA LYS A 119 -5.78 -13.72 -0.82
C LYS A 119 -6.77 -12.57 -0.71
N LYS A 120 -7.86 -12.56 -1.50
CA LYS A 120 -8.91 -11.53 -1.40
C LYS A 120 -9.65 -11.57 -0.06
N LEU A 121 -9.94 -12.75 0.47
CA LEU A 121 -10.62 -12.92 1.75
C LEU A 121 -9.74 -12.49 2.93
N ASN A 122 -8.45 -12.81 2.88
CA ASN A 122 -7.49 -12.50 3.93
C ASN A 122 -7.00 -11.05 3.86
N THR A 123 -7.12 -10.37 2.70
CA THR A 123 -6.63 -8.99 2.55
C THR A 123 -7.37 -8.02 3.47
N ASN A 124 -6.62 -7.37 4.36
CA ASN A 124 -7.12 -6.35 5.27
C ASN A 124 -6.08 -5.21 5.42
N PHE A 125 -6.38 -4.19 6.23
CA PHE A 125 -5.49 -3.04 6.41
C PHE A 125 -4.25 -3.35 7.28
N GLU A 126 -4.22 -4.49 7.97
CA GLU A 126 -3.09 -4.93 8.82
C GLU A 126 -2.05 -5.72 8.01
N ASN A 127 -2.49 -6.37 6.92
CA ASN A 127 -1.65 -7.25 6.09
C ASN A 127 -1.46 -6.76 4.66
N SER A 128 -1.95 -5.56 4.33
CA SER A 128 -1.83 -4.98 3.00
C SER A 128 -1.68 -3.47 3.03
N SER A 129 -1.31 -2.86 1.91
CA SER A 129 -1.27 -1.40 1.73
C SER A 129 -2.63 -0.81 1.35
N PHE A 130 -3.69 -1.61 1.23
CA PHE A 130 -5.01 -1.12 0.87
C PHE A 130 -5.62 -0.32 2.02
N PRO A 131 -6.16 0.88 1.75
CA PRO A 131 -6.88 1.62 2.76
C PRO A 131 -8.15 0.86 3.16
N SER A 132 -8.50 0.89 4.45
CA SER A 132 -9.66 0.18 5.00
C SER A 132 -10.99 0.51 4.30
N SER A 133 -11.07 1.66 3.62
CA SER A 133 -12.24 2.09 2.85
C SER A 133 -12.38 1.43 1.48
N ALA A 134 -11.31 0.82 0.96
CA ALA A 134 -11.26 0.19 -0.37
C ALA A 134 -11.43 -1.35 -0.31
N LEU A 135 -11.53 -1.92 0.89
CA LEU A 135 -11.67 -3.36 1.06
C LEU A 135 -13.10 -3.81 0.76
N PRO A 136 -13.29 -4.84 -0.08
CA PRO A 136 -14.62 -5.33 -0.44
C PRO A 136 -15.37 -5.97 0.75
N PHE A 137 -14.62 -6.55 1.70
CA PHE A 137 -15.18 -7.13 2.92
C PHE A 137 -14.63 -6.38 4.14
N ARG A 138 -15.45 -5.50 4.71
CA ARG A 138 -15.09 -4.79 5.95
C ARG A 138 -15.17 -5.75 7.14
N LYS A 139 -14.07 -6.38 7.52
CA LYS A 139 -13.96 -6.85 8.91
C LYS A 139 -14.05 -5.62 9.81
N LYS A 140 -14.85 -5.71 10.89
CA LYS A 140 -14.84 -4.67 11.95
C LYS A 140 -13.39 -4.45 12.32
N VAL A 141 -12.92 -3.21 12.17
CA VAL A 141 -11.58 -2.82 12.65
C VAL A 141 -11.57 -3.10 14.14
N PRO A 142 -10.86 -4.12 14.63
CA PRO A 142 -10.77 -4.32 16.06
C PRO A 142 -10.10 -3.06 16.60
N ASN A 143 -10.64 -2.56 17.71
CA ASN A 143 -10.00 -1.46 18.41
C ASN A 143 -8.56 -1.90 18.67
N SER A 144 -7.58 -1.25 18.04
CA SER A 144 -6.15 -1.62 18.14
C SER A 144 -5.60 -1.52 19.58
N ARG A 145 -6.39 -1.00 20.49
CA ARG A 145 -6.12 -1.01 21.92
C ARG A 145 -6.50 -2.38 22.48
N LYS A 146 -5.51 -3.23 22.74
CA LYS A 146 -5.74 -4.44 23.53
C LYS A 146 -6.41 -4.04 24.85
N PRO A 147 -7.47 -4.74 25.29
CA PRO A 147 -8.06 -4.51 26.59
C PRO A 147 -6.96 -4.64 27.66
N THR A 148 -6.68 -3.57 28.36
CA THR A 148 -5.62 -3.56 29.40
C THR A 148 -6.14 -4.05 30.76
N GLY A 149 -7.42 -4.45 30.85
CA GLY A 149 -8.09 -4.77 32.11
C GLY A 149 -8.34 -3.55 33.01
N ARG A 150 -7.88 -2.37 32.62
CA ARG A 150 -8.05 -1.12 33.37
C ARG A 150 -9.42 -0.49 33.10
N LYS A 151 -10.03 0.08 34.12
CA LYS A 151 -11.30 0.81 33.98
C LYS A 151 -11.13 2.00 33.02
N PRO A 152 -12.15 2.34 32.19
CA PRO A 152 -12.11 3.56 31.39
C PRO A 152 -11.95 4.80 32.28
N GLY A 153 -11.13 5.76 31.83
CA GLY A 153 -10.90 7.01 32.56
C GLY A 153 -9.49 7.13 33.15
N ALA A 154 -9.30 8.12 34.00
CA ALA A 154 -8.03 8.38 34.67
C ALA A 154 -7.68 7.24 35.65
N GLN A 155 -6.45 6.74 35.57
CA GLN A 155 -5.96 5.69 36.45
C GLN A 155 -5.47 6.29 37.79
N PRO A 156 -5.40 5.52 38.89
CA PRO A 156 -4.79 5.97 40.13
C PRO A 156 -3.39 6.53 39.88
N GLY A 157 -3.10 7.71 40.45
CA GLY A 157 -1.82 8.41 40.24
C GLY A 157 -1.77 9.30 38.98
N HIS A 158 -2.83 9.36 38.16
CA HIS A 158 -2.91 10.33 37.06
C HIS A 158 -3.01 11.75 37.63
N LYS A 159 -2.08 12.63 37.26
CA LYS A 159 -2.16 14.05 37.62
C LYS A 159 -3.37 14.66 36.96
N ALA A 160 -4.24 15.29 37.74
CA ALA A 160 -5.40 16.00 37.23
C ALA A 160 -4.93 17.16 36.31
N HIS A 161 -5.40 17.16 35.06
CA HIS A 161 -5.26 18.29 34.14
C HIS A 161 -6.50 19.18 34.26
N THR A 162 -6.45 20.13 35.18
CA THR A 162 -7.47 21.18 35.30
C THR A 162 -7.09 22.37 34.43
N ALA A 163 -8.08 23.08 33.90
CA ALA A 163 -7.84 24.30 33.15
C ALA A 163 -7.10 25.35 34.02
N SER A 164 -6.04 25.92 33.49
CA SER A 164 -5.32 27.00 34.14
C SER A 164 -6.14 28.30 34.07
N ARG A 165 -6.05 29.10 35.12
CA ARG A 165 -6.64 30.44 35.12
C ARG A 165 -5.96 31.33 34.09
N LEU A 166 -6.76 32.12 33.37
CA LEU A 166 -6.28 33.13 32.43
C LEU A 166 -6.25 34.51 33.14
N ASN A 167 -5.49 35.44 32.58
CA ASN A 167 -5.54 36.84 33.01
C ASN A 167 -6.93 37.41 32.72
N THR A 168 -7.51 38.10 33.68
CA THR A 168 -8.80 38.74 33.53
C THR A 168 -8.73 39.90 32.52
N THR A 169 -9.73 39.98 31.64
CA THR A 169 -9.86 41.06 30.64
C THR A 169 -10.97 42.03 30.97
N LYS A 170 -11.74 41.79 32.02
CA LYS A 170 -12.82 42.62 32.53
C LYS A 170 -12.66 42.80 34.02
N GLU A 171 -13.28 43.86 34.59
CA GLU A 171 -13.32 44.08 36.01
C GLU A 171 -14.03 42.90 36.73
N PRO A 172 -13.51 42.45 37.89
CA PRO A 172 -14.12 41.39 38.67
C PRO A 172 -15.53 41.73 39.11
N VAL A 173 -16.46 40.83 38.94
CA VAL A 173 -17.79 40.96 39.48
C VAL A 173 -17.81 40.45 40.93
N MET A 174 -18.07 41.37 41.85
CA MET A 174 -18.22 41.05 43.28
C MET A 174 -19.65 40.54 43.55
N ILE A 175 -19.74 39.32 44.07
CA ILE A 175 -21.04 38.71 44.43
C ILE A 175 -21.27 39.00 45.92
N PRO A 176 -22.30 39.80 46.30
CA PRO A 176 -22.64 40.02 47.70
C PRO A 176 -23.15 38.74 48.32
N ALA A 177 -22.81 38.52 49.59
CA ALA A 177 -23.40 37.40 50.34
C ALA A 177 -24.87 37.67 50.63
N PRO A 178 -25.75 36.66 50.49
CA PRO A 178 -27.17 36.79 50.85
C PRO A 178 -27.35 37.01 52.37
N THR A 179 -28.46 37.61 52.75
CA THR A 179 -28.81 37.91 54.16
C THR A 179 -28.77 36.69 55.06
N SER A 180 -29.16 35.52 54.55
CA SER A 180 -29.04 34.24 55.25
C SER A 180 -27.62 33.85 55.69
N ILE A 181 -26.60 34.44 55.09
CA ILE A 181 -25.20 34.24 55.48
C ILE A 181 -24.72 35.40 56.35
N THR A 182 -25.06 36.65 56.01
CA THR A 182 -24.55 37.84 56.68
C THR A 182 -25.16 38.05 58.05
N GLU A 183 -26.39 37.58 58.26
CA GLU A 183 -27.15 37.72 59.52
C GLU A 183 -27.10 36.44 60.40
N ASN A 184 -26.41 35.38 59.92
CA ASN A 184 -26.27 34.16 60.69
C ASN A 184 -25.18 34.31 61.76
N PRO A 185 -25.51 34.24 63.06
CA PRO A 185 -24.54 34.45 64.16
C PRO A 185 -23.46 33.37 64.26
N ASP A 186 -23.68 32.17 63.66
CA ASP A 186 -22.69 31.09 63.62
C ASP A 186 -21.62 31.28 62.53
N LEU A 187 -21.81 32.26 61.62
CA LEU A 187 -20.91 32.48 60.50
C LEU A 187 -20.11 33.75 60.67
N TYR A 188 -18.81 33.67 60.40
CA TYR A 188 -17.92 34.83 60.38
C TYR A 188 -17.07 34.88 59.12
N ARG A 189 -16.66 36.06 58.68
CA ARG A 189 -15.79 36.28 57.54
C ARG A 189 -14.39 35.76 57.80
N THR A 190 -13.94 34.77 57.04
CA THR A 190 -12.57 34.20 57.16
C THR A 190 -11.47 35.05 56.47
N GLY A 191 -11.84 36.13 55.78
CA GLY A 191 -10.92 36.94 54.95
C GLY A 191 -10.49 36.27 53.64
N LYS A 192 -10.74 34.97 53.47
CA LYS A 192 -10.42 34.27 52.19
C LYS A 192 -11.46 34.60 51.13
N LYS A 193 -11.00 34.93 49.92
CA LYS A 193 -11.84 35.12 48.72
C LYS A 193 -11.89 33.84 47.90
N ILE A 194 -13.08 33.38 47.57
CA ILE A 194 -13.31 32.29 46.59
C ILE A 194 -13.48 32.96 45.22
N VAL A 195 -12.63 32.59 44.28
CA VAL A 195 -12.65 33.17 42.92
C VAL A 195 -12.90 32.06 41.92
N LYS A 196 -13.97 32.20 41.12
CA LYS A 196 -14.27 31.38 39.96
C LYS A 196 -14.16 32.22 38.69
N GLN A 197 -13.71 31.64 37.61
CA GLN A 197 -13.49 32.35 36.34
C GLN A 197 -14.39 31.77 35.26
N LEU A 198 -15.14 32.63 34.56
CA LEU A 198 -15.88 32.33 33.35
C LEU A 198 -15.10 32.86 32.16
N ILE A 199 -14.96 32.04 31.12
CA ILE A 199 -14.27 32.38 29.88
C ILE A 199 -15.29 32.30 28.75
N ASP A 200 -15.54 33.42 28.10
CA ASP A 200 -16.46 33.55 26.96
C ASP A 200 -15.76 34.07 25.72
N ILE A 201 -16.33 33.76 24.56
CA ILE A 201 -15.91 34.29 23.25
C ILE A 201 -16.95 35.31 22.80
N CYS A 202 -16.49 36.51 22.50
CA CYS A 202 -17.30 37.59 21.91
C CYS A 202 -16.81 37.85 20.49
N VAL A 203 -17.70 37.80 19.50
CA VAL A 203 -17.41 38.11 18.12
C VAL A 203 -18.02 39.46 17.78
N SER A 204 -17.20 40.43 17.35
CA SER A 204 -17.61 41.73 16.87
C SER A 204 -17.26 41.91 15.40
N VAL A 205 -18.10 42.59 14.65
CA VAL A 205 -17.88 42.96 13.26
C VAL A 205 -17.56 44.45 13.19
N ASN A 206 -16.41 44.80 12.64
CA ASN A 206 -16.02 46.22 12.41
C ASN A 206 -16.28 46.54 10.93
N VAL A 207 -17.07 47.56 10.69
CA VAL A 207 -17.36 48.12 9.36
C VAL A 207 -16.70 49.50 9.28
N THR A 208 -15.94 49.74 8.22
CA THR A 208 -15.23 51.01 8.02
C THR A 208 -15.49 51.50 6.60
N ASP A 209 -15.99 52.73 6.47
CA ASP A 209 -16.14 53.38 5.19
C ASP A 209 -14.86 54.16 4.85
N TYR A 210 -14.36 53.96 3.62
CA TYR A 210 -13.29 54.76 3.04
C TYR A 210 -13.91 55.73 2.05
N ILE A 211 -13.77 57.02 2.30
CA ILE A 211 -14.41 58.09 1.54
C ILE A 211 -13.34 58.95 0.86
N THR A 212 -13.55 59.25 -0.41
CA THR A 212 -12.70 60.21 -1.18
C THR A 212 -13.59 61.03 -2.11
N ASP A 213 -13.14 62.25 -2.41
CA ASP A 213 -13.82 63.13 -3.36
C ASP A 213 -13.51 62.71 -4.80
N GLU A 214 -14.50 62.83 -5.68
CA GLU A 214 -14.35 62.63 -7.12
C GLU A 214 -14.07 63.99 -7.78
N TYR A 215 -13.05 64.01 -8.62
CA TYR A 215 -12.70 65.21 -9.44
C TYR A 215 -12.96 64.87 -10.91
N ARG A 216 -13.39 65.84 -11.68
CA ARG A 216 -13.62 65.76 -13.13
C ARG A 216 -12.77 66.75 -13.89
N SER A 217 -12.07 66.28 -14.91
CA SER A 217 -11.29 67.13 -15.80
C SER A 217 -12.23 67.99 -16.68
N HIS A 218 -11.98 69.30 -16.71
CA HIS A 218 -12.74 70.22 -17.57
C HIS A 218 -12.44 69.99 -19.06
N SER A 219 -11.23 69.54 -19.41
CA SER A 219 -10.80 69.36 -20.80
C SER A 219 -11.17 68.03 -21.39
N THR A 220 -11.03 66.95 -20.61
CA THR A 220 -11.23 65.54 -21.11
C THR A 220 -12.51 64.94 -20.61
N GLY A 221 -13.16 65.47 -19.58
CA GLY A 221 -14.30 64.87 -18.91
C GLY A 221 -13.95 63.66 -18.05
N THR A 222 -12.67 63.26 -17.96
CA THR A 222 -12.19 62.10 -17.19
C THR A 222 -12.41 62.33 -15.70
N ARG A 223 -12.90 61.29 -15.01
CA ARG A 223 -13.09 61.30 -13.54
C ARG A 223 -11.89 60.66 -12.87
N VAL A 224 -11.44 61.28 -11.80
CA VAL A 224 -10.31 60.81 -10.98
C VAL A 224 -10.64 60.97 -9.51
N HIS A 225 -10.10 60.08 -8.70
CA HIS A 225 -10.19 60.15 -7.24
C HIS A 225 -8.87 59.73 -6.61
N ALA A 226 -8.68 60.01 -5.33
CA ALA A 226 -7.52 59.50 -4.61
C ALA A 226 -7.55 57.94 -4.56
N PRO A 227 -6.38 57.29 -4.66
CA PRO A 227 -6.33 55.82 -4.64
C PRO A 227 -6.79 55.30 -3.28
N PHE A 228 -7.66 54.29 -3.30
CA PHE A 228 -8.02 53.54 -2.10
C PHE A 228 -6.86 52.68 -1.63
N PRO A 229 -6.83 52.32 -0.33
CA PRO A 229 -5.85 51.36 0.19
C PRO A 229 -5.92 50.01 -0.54
N ALA A 230 -4.78 49.29 -0.59
CA ALA A 230 -4.73 47.97 -1.20
C ALA A 230 -5.81 47.02 -0.62
N GLY A 231 -6.52 46.30 -1.49
CA GLY A 231 -7.61 45.40 -1.13
C GLY A 231 -9.00 46.07 -1.06
N ILE A 232 -9.12 47.38 -1.24
CA ILE A 232 -10.40 48.12 -1.36
C ILE A 232 -10.65 48.38 -2.86
N VAL A 233 -11.39 47.50 -3.51
CA VAL A 233 -11.59 47.51 -4.97
C VAL A 233 -13.06 47.64 -5.36
N ASN A 234 -13.97 47.11 -4.56
CA ASN A 234 -15.42 47.13 -4.79
C ASN A 234 -16.12 48.03 -3.76
N ASP A 235 -17.39 48.30 -3.98
CA ASP A 235 -18.21 49.09 -3.02
C ASP A 235 -18.27 48.39 -1.65
N VAL A 236 -18.28 47.04 -1.62
CA VAL A 236 -18.18 46.27 -0.40
C VAL A 236 -17.02 45.27 -0.50
N ASN A 237 -16.09 45.37 0.44
CA ASN A 237 -14.90 44.51 0.51
C ASN A 237 -14.86 43.78 1.83
N TYR A 238 -14.48 42.51 1.77
CA TYR A 238 -14.27 41.69 2.98
C TYR A 238 -12.79 41.75 3.39
N GLY A 239 -12.54 42.19 4.61
CA GLY A 239 -11.19 42.26 5.16
C GLY A 239 -10.53 40.89 5.35
N SER A 240 -9.22 40.87 5.51
CA SER A 240 -8.41 39.66 5.64
C SER A 240 -8.84 38.75 6.78
N SER A 241 -9.42 39.24 7.86
CA SER A 241 -9.93 38.43 8.97
C SER A 241 -11.16 37.58 8.57
N VAL A 242 -12.08 38.17 7.79
CA VAL A 242 -13.26 37.43 7.27
C VAL A 242 -12.81 36.41 6.23
N LYS A 243 -11.94 36.82 5.29
CA LYS A 243 -11.37 35.92 4.28
C LYS A 243 -10.61 34.76 4.94
N ALA A 244 -9.76 35.03 5.94
CA ALA A 244 -8.98 34.04 6.65
C ALA A 244 -9.87 33.04 7.42
N LEU A 245 -10.94 33.51 8.07
CA LEU A 245 -11.88 32.64 8.78
C LEU A 245 -12.61 31.72 7.79
N ALA A 246 -13.11 32.27 6.69
CA ALA A 246 -13.78 31.48 5.65
C ALA A 246 -12.85 30.43 5.03
N PHE A 247 -11.62 30.84 4.71
CA PHE A 247 -10.61 29.95 4.16
C PHE A 247 -10.20 28.85 5.14
N LEU A 248 -9.97 29.18 6.42
CA LEU A 248 -9.63 28.25 7.49
C LEU A 248 -10.71 27.17 7.67
N LEU A 249 -11.98 27.59 7.76
CA LEU A 249 -13.11 26.67 7.88
C LEU A 249 -13.17 25.71 6.67
N ASN A 250 -13.08 26.25 5.45
CA ASN A 250 -13.24 25.43 4.26
C ASN A 250 -12.01 24.57 3.96
N ASN A 251 -10.78 25.13 3.96
CA ASN A 251 -9.59 24.42 3.51
C ASN A 251 -8.88 23.63 4.59
N TYR A 252 -8.85 24.09 5.83
CA TYR A 252 -8.16 23.40 6.91
C TYR A 252 -9.10 22.49 7.72
N TYR A 253 -10.25 23.00 8.15
CA TYR A 253 -11.23 22.23 8.91
C TYR A 253 -12.17 21.37 8.05
N ASN A 254 -12.05 21.46 6.74
CA ASN A 254 -12.85 20.67 5.78
C ASN A 254 -14.37 20.87 5.92
N VAL A 255 -14.79 22.08 6.26
CA VAL A 255 -16.21 22.46 6.29
C VAL A 255 -16.66 22.74 4.85
N SER A 256 -17.83 22.27 4.44
CA SER A 256 -18.34 22.54 3.10
C SER A 256 -18.58 24.04 2.88
N VAL A 257 -18.51 24.52 1.63
CA VAL A 257 -18.73 25.93 1.27
C VAL A 257 -20.04 26.46 1.84
N ALA A 258 -21.13 25.70 1.70
CA ALA A 258 -22.45 26.09 2.23
C ALA A 258 -22.45 26.24 3.76
N LYS A 259 -21.86 25.25 4.47
CA LYS A 259 -21.74 25.30 5.94
C LYS A 259 -20.77 26.39 6.41
N THR A 260 -19.73 26.70 5.66
CA THR A 260 -18.81 27.81 5.94
C THR A 260 -19.55 29.14 5.87
N LYS A 261 -20.33 29.36 4.80
CA LYS A 261 -21.21 30.53 4.67
C LYS A 261 -22.16 30.65 5.88
N GLN A 262 -22.87 29.57 6.19
CA GLN A 262 -23.83 29.54 7.31
C GLN A 262 -23.14 29.84 8.65
N CYS A 263 -22.02 29.19 8.94
CA CYS A 263 -21.27 29.38 10.19
C CYS A 263 -20.86 30.85 10.38
N ILE A 264 -20.35 31.51 9.34
CA ILE A 264 -19.94 32.92 9.41
C ILE A 264 -21.15 33.81 9.62
N SER A 265 -22.24 33.60 8.91
CA SER A 265 -23.50 34.32 9.10
C SER A 265 -24.03 34.18 10.52
N ASP A 266 -24.09 32.96 11.07
CA ASP A 266 -24.61 32.70 12.41
C ASP A 266 -23.75 33.37 13.50
N VAL A 267 -22.43 33.21 13.42
CA VAL A 267 -21.49 33.78 14.40
C VAL A 267 -21.48 35.33 14.37
N THR A 268 -21.73 35.93 13.20
CA THR A 268 -21.82 37.36 13.02
C THR A 268 -23.27 37.90 13.10
N LYS A 269 -24.23 37.09 13.51
CA LYS A 269 -25.65 37.44 13.62
C LYS A 269 -26.23 38.01 12.31
N GLY A 270 -25.80 37.45 11.17
CA GLY A 270 -26.25 37.86 9.84
C GLY A 270 -25.57 39.07 9.24
N VAL A 271 -24.69 39.77 9.96
CA VAL A 271 -24.00 40.96 9.48
C VAL A 271 -23.07 40.63 8.31
N VAL A 272 -22.33 39.54 8.37
CA VAL A 272 -21.44 39.09 7.29
C VAL A 272 -22.10 37.94 6.52
N ASN A 273 -22.47 38.19 5.27
CA ASN A 273 -23.12 37.23 4.39
C ASN A 273 -22.32 37.01 3.12
N LEU A 274 -21.37 36.07 3.18
CA LEU A 274 -20.53 35.71 2.01
C LEU A 274 -21.32 34.93 0.96
N SER A 275 -21.02 35.18 -0.33
CA SER A 275 -21.50 34.29 -1.39
C SER A 275 -20.71 32.98 -1.41
N THR A 276 -21.31 31.91 -1.91
CA THR A 276 -20.61 30.62 -2.13
C THR A 276 -19.46 30.78 -3.12
N GLY A 277 -19.64 31.65 -4.13
CA GLY A 277 -18.60 31.98 -5.10
C GLY A 277 -17.40 32.67 -4.44
N THR A 278 -17.64 33.63 -3.53
CA THR A 278 -16.58 34.32 -2.79
C THR A 278 -15.73 33.30 -2.01
N ILE A 279 -16.38 32.37 -1.28
CA ILE A 279 -15.67 31.36 -0.48
C ILE A 279 -14.86 30.40 -1.39
N ALA A 280 -15.42 30.00 -2.53
CA ALA A 280 -14.74 29.12 -3.49
C ALA A 280 -13.51 29.82 -4.12
N ASN A 281 -13.64 31.10 -4.47
CA ASN A 281 -12.57 31.89 -5.10
C ASN A 281 -11.40 32.17 -4.15
N LEU A 282 -11.60 32.14 -2.82
CA LEU A 282 -10.50 32.31 -1.85
C LEU A 282 -9.38 31.29 -2.05
N SER A 283 -9.68 30.10 -2.55
CA SER A 283 -8.64 29.07 -2.82
C SER A 283 -7.73 29.48 -3.98
N ALA A 284 -8.28 30.08 -5.02
CA ALA A 284 -7.51 30.62 -6.16
C ALA A 284 -6.72 31.89 -5.75
N GLU A 285 -7.35 32.80 -5.00
CA GLU A 285 -6.69 34.00 -4.46
C GLU A 285 -5.49 33.62 -3.57
N PHE A 286 -5.67 32.64 -2.68
CA PHE A 286 -4.60 32.15 -1.81
C PHE A 286 -3.48 31.44 -2.59
N SER A 287 -3.84 30.64 -3.60
CA SER A 287 -2.88 29.98 -4.49
C SER A 287 -1.99 31.00 -5.18
N ALA A 288 -2.57 32.04 -5.78
CA ALA A 288 -1.81 33.13 -6.42
C ALA A 288 -0.91 33.87 -5.43
N ALA A 289 -1.44 34.25 -4.26
CA ALA A 289 -0.69 34.97 -3.24
C ALA A 289 0.49 34.19 -2.63
N THR A 290 0.51 32.87 -2.74
CA THR A 290 1.54 31.99 -2.14
C THR A 290 2.53 31.39 -3.14
N GLU A 291 2.52 31.81 -4.39
CA GLU A 291 3.36 31.21 -5.45
C GLU A 291 4.85 31.25 -5.09
N ILE A 292 5.36 32.42 -4.64
CA ILE A 292 6.76 32.60 -4.24
C ILE A 292 7.11 31.73 -3.03
N ASP A 293 6.23 31.68 -2.02
CA ASP A 293 6.46 30.88 -0.81
C ASP A 293 6.49 29.39 -1.14
N ARG A 294 5.63 28.93 -2.05
CA ARG A 294 5.59 27.53 -2.53
C ARG A 294 6.85 27.18 -3.34
N ALA A 295 7.30 28.07 -4.22
CA ALA A 295 8.55 27.88 -4.96
C ALA A 295 9.76 27.78 -4.02
N LYS A 296 9.78 28.58 -2.95
CA LYS A 296 10.81 28.48 -1.91
C LYS A 296 10.76 27.16 -1.17
N ILE A 297 9.57 26.67 -0.79
CA ILE A 297 9.41 25.36 -0.15
C ILE A 297 9.89 24.25 -1.09
N PHE A 298 9.55 24.32 -2.37
CA PHE A 298 10.04 23.37 -3.38
C PHE A 298 11.57 23.31 -3.40
N SER A 299 12.23 24.45 -3.56
CA SER A 299 13.69 24.54 -3.58
C SER A 299 14.34 24.01 -2.30
N LEU A 300 13.78 24.36 -1.14
CA LEU A 300 14.30 23.88 0.15
C LEU A 300 14.15 22.37 0.34
N LEU A 301 13.11 21.75 -0.18
CA LEU A 301 12.93 20.30 -0.18
C LEU A 301 13.89 19.61 -1.15
N THR A 302 14.15 20.20 -2.31
CA THR A 302 15.12 19.67 -3.28
C THR A 302 16.52 19.57 -2.69
N HIS A 303 16.90 20.52 -1.82
CA HIS A 303 18.23 20.57 -1.19
C HIS A 303 18.25 20.06 0.26
N SER A 304 17.22 19.37 0.70
CA SER A 304 17.21 18.77 2.04
C SER A 304 18.08 17.49 2.07
N ASN A 305 18.57 17.12 3.26
CA ASN A 305 19.36 15.89 3.41
C ASN A 305 18.49 14.63 3.37
N VAL A 306 17.23 14.74 3.80
CA VAL A 306 16.27 13.65 3.89
C VAL A 306 14.92 14.09 3.33
N LEU A 307 14.39 13.35 2.39
CA LEU A 307 13.09 13.61 1.78
C LEU A 307 12.20 12.38 1.93
N TYR A 308 11.00 12.59 2.44
CA TYR A 308 9.93 11.59 2.45
C TYR A 308 9.02 11.85 1.27
N SER A 309 8.73 10.81 0.50
CA SER A 309 7.79 10.93 -0.61
C SER A 309 6.80 9.78 -0.64
N ASP A 310 5.59 10.08 -1.05
CA ASP A 310 4.51 9.11 -1.23
C ASP A 310 3.49 9.68 -2.20
N ALA A 311 2.68 8.83 -2.80
CA ALA A 311 1.72 9.22 -3.81
C ALA A 311 0.35 8.61 -3.58
N THR A 312 -0.70 9.38 -3.86
CA THR A 312 -2.07 8.89 -3.81
C THR A 312 -2.84 9.27 -5.07
N VAL A 313 -3.99 8.66 -5.26
CA VAL A 313 -4.89 8.96 -6.39
C VAL A 313 -5.90 10.01 -5.96
N SER A 314 -6.14 11.02 -6.79
CA SER A 314 -7.29 11.90 -6.71
C SER A 314 -8.29 11.57 -7.81
N ASN A 315 -9.54 12.00 -7.63
CA ASN A 315 -10.58 11.86 -8.64
C ASN A 315 -11.08 13.25 -9.01
N VAL A 316 -10.89 13.63 -10.28
CA VAL A 316 -11.35 14.89 -10.85
C VAL A 316 -12.36 14.57 -11.94
N ASN A 317 -13.62 14.88 -11.69
CA ASN A 317 -14.72 14.69 -12.64
C ASN A 317 -14.73 13.30 -13.31
N GLY A 318 -14.51 12.25 -12.50
CA GLY A 318 -14.45 10.86 -12.98
C GLY A 318 -13.06 10.39 -13.44
N SER A 319 -12.14 11.29 -13.77
CA SER A 319 -10.78 10.96 -14.19
C SER A 319 -9.85 10.75 -13.01
N ARG A 320 -9.00 9.73 -13.08
CA ARG A 320 -7.96 9.46 -12.06
C ARG A 320 -6.74 10.34 -12.32
N LYS A 321 -6.37 11.12 -11.31
CA LYS A 321 -5.17 11.95 -11.27
C LYS A 321 -4.27 11.50 -10.12
N ALA A 322 -3.03 11.98 -10.08
CA ALA A 322 -2.10 11.71 -9.00
C ALA A 322 -1.96 12.91 -8.07
N VAL A 323 -1.74 12.65 -6.78
CA VAL A 323 -1.20 13.65 -5.86
C VAL A 323 0.08 13.07 -5.27
N ILE A 324 1.20 13.71 -5.57
CA ILE A 324 2.50 13.37 -5.02
C ILE A 324 2.81 14.31 -3.86
N LEU A 325 3.23 13.72 -2.77
CA LEU A 325 3.67 14.42 -1.57
C LEU A 325 5.18 14.31 -1.44
N CYS A 326 5.82 15.43 -1.17
CA CYS A 326 7.21 15.51 -0.72
C CYS A 326 7.25 16.26 0.61
N THR A 327 7.98 15.77 1.59
CA THR A 327 8.06 16.41 2.90
C THR A 327 9.38 16.09 3.58
N ASP A 328 9.81 17.00 4.42
CA ASP A 328 10.82 16.80 5.45
C ASP A 328 10.18 16.98 6.84
N LYS A 329 10.97 17.21 7.87
CA LYS A 329 10.44 17.44 9.24
C LYS A 329 9.88 18.86 9.44
N GLU A 330 10.07 19.78 8.48
CA GLU A 330 9.71 21.20 8.59
C GLU A 330 8.76 21.69 7.51
N ARG A 331 8.73 21.03 6.35
CA ARG A 331 8.05 21.49 5.14
C ARG A 331 7.23 20.38 4.52
N VAL A 332 6.14 20.75 3.89
CA VAL A 332 5.24 19.80 3.20
C VAL A 332 4.89 20.39 1.85
N LEU A 333 5.04 19.59 0.80
CA LEU A 333 4.69 19.92 -0.57
C LEU A 333 3.70 18.90 -1.12
N TYR A 334 2.60 19.39 -1.70
CA TYR A 334 1.63 18.57 -2.43
C TYR A 334 1.61 19.02 -3.88
N GLN A 335 1.62 18.09 -4.81
CA GLN A 335 1.47 18.40 -6.22
C GLN A 335 0.36 17.55 -6.83
N HIS A 336 -0.60 18.23 -7.46
CA HIS A 336 -1.67 17.61 -8.22
C HIS A 336 -1.19 17.42 -9.65
N LEU A 337 -1.13 16.16 -10.13
CA LEU A 337 -0.47 15.79 -11.38
C LEU A 337 -1.33 14.79 -12.16
N GLU A 338 -1.08 14.70 -13.46
CA GLU A 338 -1.78 13.77 -14.35
C GLU A 338 -1.52 12.31 -13.95
N HIS A 339 -0.26 11.94 -13.78
CA HIS A 339 0.17 10.57 -13.54
C HIS A 339 1.12 10.48 -12.34
N LYS A 340 1.24 9.25 -11.82
CA LYS A 340 2.35 8.81 -10.96
C LYS A 340 3.59 8.46 -11.81
N GLY A 341 4.59 7.90 -11.15
CA GLY A 341 5.77 7.35 -11.79
C GLY A 341 6.73 8.44 -12.25
N HIS A 342 7.59 8.14 -13.20
CA HIS A 342 8.65 9.05 -13.66
C HIS A 342 8.12 10.40 -14.13
N ASP A 343 7.04 10.42 -14.91
CA ASP A 343 6.42 11.68 -15.37
C ASP A 343 5.95 12.56 -14.21
N GLY A 344 5.32 11.96 -13.20
CA GLY A 344 4.90 12.69 -12.00
C GLY A 344 6.08 13.15 -11.15
N LEU A 345 7.01 12.24 -10.84
CA LEU A 345 8.17 12.55 -9.99
C LEU A 345 9.08 13.61 -10.62
N SER A 346 9.20 13.65 -11.95
CA SER A 346 9.99 14.67 -12.66
C SER A 346 9.51 16.10 -12.44
N LYS A 347 8.29 16.30 -11.95
CA LYS A 347 7.69 17.60 -11.65
C LYS A 347 7.75 17.96 -10.15
N THR A 348 8.44 17.14 -9.36
CA THR A 348 8.56 17.29 -7.90
C THR A 348 10.02 17.52 -7.50
N PRO A 349 10.28 17.92 -6.24
CA PRO A 349 11.65 18.00 -5.72
C PRO A 349 12.47 16.73 -5.88
N VAL A 350 11.83 15.55 -5.96
CA VAL A 350 12.49 14.25 -6.12
C VAL A 350 13.39 14.19 -7.35
N LYS A 351 13.06 14.91 -8.42
CA LYS A 351 13.81 14.90 -9.68
C LYS A 351 15.30 15.24 -9.51
N GLU A 352 15.58 16.27 -8.75
CA GLU A 352 16.92 16.82 -8.55
C GLU A 352 17.45 16.58 -7.13
N PHE A 353 16.76 15.76 -6.38
CA PHE A 353 17.12 15.43 -5.01
C PHE A 353 18.33 14.51 -4.94
N SER A 354 19.33 14.85 -4.11
CA SER A 354 20.58 14.12 -3.95
C SER A 354 20.84 13.63 -2.53
N GLY A 355 19.81 13.52 -1.68
CA GLY A 355 19.93 13.02 -0.32
C GLY A 355 19.35 11.62 -0.14
N THR A 356 19.01 11.30 1.11
CA THR A 356 18.32 10.03 1.44
C THR A 356 16.82 10.14 1.21
N LEU A 357 16.29 9.31 0.33
CA LEU A 357 14.86 9.26 0.01
C LEU A 357 14.17 8.16 0.83
N ILE A 358 13.14 8.54 1.60
CA ILE A 358 12.31 7.60 2.38
C ILE A 358 10.98 7.44 1.66
N HIS A 359 10.67 6.20 1.25
CA HIS A 359 9.50 5.92 0.41
C HIS A 359 8.94 4.52 0.65
N ASP A 360 7.80 4.20 0.05
CA ASP A 360 7.28 2.84 -0.05
C ASP A 360 7.97 2.08 -1.20
N HIS A 361 7.55 0.83 -1.44
CA HIS A 361 8.13 0.02 -2.52
C HIS A 361 7.59 0.39 -3.91
N ASP A 362 7.51 1.64 -4.29
CA ASP A 362 7.36 2.01 -5.70
C ASP A 362 8.74 2.05 -6.36
N LYS A 363 8.97 1.16 -7.33
CA LYS A 363 10.27 1.00 -8.00
C LYS A 363 10.77 2.27 -8.67
N THR A 364 9.87 3.19 -9.00
CA THR A 364 10.20 4.45 -9.65
C THR A 364 11.12 5.32 -8.79
N TYR A 365 10.96 5.28 -7.46
CA TYR A 365 11.78 6.09 -6.55
C TYR A 365 13.26 5.73 -6.57
N TYR A 366 13.63 4.47 -6.84
CA TYR A 366 15.02 4.04 -6.87
C TYR A 366 15.86 4.64 -8.01
N SER A 367 15.23 5.39 -8.92
CA SER A 367 15.93 6.14 -9.97
C SER A 367 16.33 7.56 -9.53
N TYR A 368 16.05 7.95 -8.29
CA TYR A 368 16.26 9.29 -7.75
C TYR A 368 16.92 9.22 -6.38
N GLY A 369 17.60 10.31 -5.97
CA GLY A 369 18.31 10.35 -4.68
C GLY A 369 19.58 9.50 -4.68
N ASP A 370 20.44 9.71 -3.69
CA ASP A 370 21.73 9.00 -3.57
C ASP A 370 21.60 7.74 -2.71
N SER A 371 20.69 7.73 -1.78
CA SER A 371 20.42 6.61 -0.88
C SER A 371 18.94 6.48 -0.55
N HIS A 372 18.54 5.30 -0.09
CA HIS A 372 17.13 4.98 0.12
C HIS A 372 16.90 4.31 1.47
N GLN A 373 15.79 4.65 2.10
CA GLN A 373 15.20 3.86 3.18
C GLN A 373 13.79 3.46 2.78
N GLU A 374 13.56 2.17 2.60
CA GLU A 374 12.22 1.66 2.34
C GLU A 374 11.40 1.57 3.62
N CYS A 375 10.12 1.92 3.55
CA CYS A 375 9.22 1.96 4.70
C CYS A 375 8.99 0.57 5.32
N LEU A 376 9.59 0.31 6.47
CA LEU A 376 9.43 -0.98 7.17
C LEU A 376 8.00 -1.23 7.67
N ALA A 377 7.17 -0.21 7.84
CA ALA A 377 5.76 -0.43 8.21
C ALA A 377 5.00 -1.20 7.12
N HIS A 378 5.34 -1.00 5.85
CA HIS A 378 4.81 -1.76 4.73
C HIS A 378 5.36 -3.19 4.69
N VAL A 379 6.68 -3.34 4.87
CA VAL A 379 7.33 -4.65 4.93
C VAL A 379 6.73 -5.53 6.04
N LEU A 380 6.54 -4.99 7.24
CA LEU A 380 5.92 -5.70 8.35
C LEU A 380 4.48 -6.14 8.04
N ARG A 381 3.68 -5.29 7.37
CA ARG A 381 2.33 -5.66 6.92
C ARG A 381 2.34 -6.79 5.89
N TYR A 382 3.26 -6.75 4.93
CA TYR A 382 3.40 -7.82 3.94
C TYR A 382 3.84 -9.14 4.57
N LEU A 383 4.72 -9.11 5.58
CA LEU A 383 5.09 -10.30 6.34
C LEU A 383 3.90 -10.90 7.10
N VAL A 384 3.03 -10.06 7.70
CA VAL A 384 1.78 -10.52 8.32
C VAL A 384 0.88 -11.19 7.28
N GLY A 385 0.72 -10.58 6.10
CA GLY A 385 -0.04 -11.17 5.00
C GLY A 385 0.53 -12.51 4.53
N ALA A 386 1.86 -12.62 4.43
CA ALA A 386 2.53 -13.86 4.07
C ALA A 386 2.34 -14.95 5.14
N MET A 387 2.41 -14.62 6.44
CA MET A 387 2.11 -15.56 7.53
C MET A 387 0.68 -16.11 7.47
N GLU A 388 -0.29 -15.27 7.07
CA GLU A 388 -1.70 -15.69 6.94
C GLU A 388 -1.95 -16.57 5.71
N ASN A 389 -1.22 -16.32 4.61
CA ASN A 389 -1.40 -17.01 3.33
C ASN A 389 -0.53 -18.28 3.21
N GLU A 390 0.60 -18.34 3.92
CA GLU A 390 1.59 -19.42 3.88
C GLU A 390 1.95 -19.89 5.31
N PRO A 391 0.96 -20.40 6.10
CA PRO A 391 1.12 -20.67 7.53
C PRO A 391 2.11 -21.79 7.87
N SER A 392 2.46 -22.65 6.91
CA SER A 392 3.43 -23.73 7.07
C SER A 392 4.88 -23.23 7.12
N LEU A 393 5.18 -22.07 6.52
CA LEU A 393 6.52 -21.52 6.46
C LEU A 393 6.84 -20.71 7.73
N LYS A 394 8.09 -20.78 8.17
CA LYS A 394 8.56 -20.18 9.43
C LYS A 394 9.27 -18.85 9.23
N TRP A 395 9.90 -18.64 8.06
CA TRP A 395 10.75 -17.50 7.79
C TRP A 395 10.03 -16.15 7.94
N HIS A 396 8.74 -16.06 7.56
CA HIS A 396 7.96 -14.80 7.65
C HIS A 396 7.90 -14.29 9.09
N ARG A 397 7.58 -15.19 10.03
CA ARG A 397 7.50 -14.87 11.46
C ARG A 397 8.85 -14.45 12.01
N GLN A 398 9.90 -15.21 11.69
CA GLN A 398 11.25 -14.90 12.16
C GLN A 398 11.73 -13.54 11.63
N MET A 399 11.49 -13.24 10.35
CA MET A 399 11.83 -11.95 9.75
C MET A 399 11.02 -10.81 10.38
N HIS A 400 9.74 -11.00 10.60
CA HIS A 400 8.88 -10.02 11.26
C HIS A 400 9.38 -9.69 12.68
N GLU A 401 9.70 -10.70 13.48
CA GLU A 401 10.23 -10.54 14.85
C GLU A 401 11.62 -9.85 14.83
N LEU A 402 12.48 -10.22 13.89
CA LEU A 402 13.80 -9.59 13.74
C LEU A 402 13.68 -8.10 13.39
N LEU A 403 12.85 -7.74 12.42
CA LEU A 403 12.63 -6.34 12.03
C LEU A 403 12.04 -5.52 13.19
N GLN A 404 11.10 -6.09 13.96
CA GLN A 404 10.58 -5.43 15.17
C GLN A 404 11.69 -5.21 16.22
N LYS A 405 12.58 -6.20 16.40
CA LYS A 405 13.74 -6.08 17.29
C LYS A 405 14.71 -5.01 16.81
N MET A 406 15.01 -4.94 15.53
CA MET A 406 15.85 -3.90 14.91
C MET A 406 15.27 -2.51 15.15
N ILE A 407 13.97 -2.32 14.91
CA ILE A 407 13.25 -1.07 15.19
C ILE A 407 13.33 -0.69 16.67
N HIS A 408 13.16 -1.65 17.57
CA HIS A 408 13.27 -1.41 19.01
C HIS A 408 14.69 -0.98 19.41
N VAL A 409 15.71 -1.64 18.85
CA VAL A 409 17.12 -1.28 19.08
C VAL A 409 17.41 0.14 18.57
N ALA A 410 16.95 0.49 17.36
CA ALA A 410 17.15 1.84 16.81
C ALA A 410 16.47 2.92 17.68
N LYS A 411 15.24 2.67 18.14
CA LYS A 411 14.54 3.60 19.05
C LYS A 411 15.25 3.85 20.38
N LYS A 412 15.94 2.82 20.90
CA LYS A 412 16.71 2.94 22.16
C LYS A 412 18.06 3.63 21.96
N ASN A 413 18.67 3.52 20.78
CA ASN A 413 20.01 4.02 20.48
C ASN A 413 19.95 5.20 19.50
N LYS A 414 19.33 6.29 19.90
CA LYS A 414 19.14 7.49 19.05
C LYS A 414 20.46 8.16 18.59
N SER A 415 21.55 7.96 19.30
CA SER A 415 22.89 8.44 18.96
C SER A 415 23.69 7.50 18.06
N GLY A 416 23.09 6.38 17.66
CA GLY A 416 23.71 5.36 16.80
C GLY A 416 23.80 3.99 17.45
N ILE A 417 23.74 2.95 16.63
CA ILE A 417 23.86 1.55 17.05
C ILE A 417 25.32 1.13 16.90
N PRO A 418 25.94 0.44 17.89
CA PRO A 418 27.30 -0.08 17.74
C PRO A 418 27.47 -0.93 16.49
N LYS A 419 28.57 -0.75 15.74
CA LYS A 419 28.83 -1.44 14.47
C LYS A 419 28.75 -2.96 14.57
N GLU A 420 29.29 -3.55 15.67
CA GLU A 420 29.21 -5.00 15.92
C GLU A 420 27.75 -5.49 16.03
N LYS A 421 26.90 -4.68 16.63
CA LYS A 421 25.48 -5.00 16.76
C LYS A 421 24.73 -4.86 15.43
N VAL A 422 25.08 -3.86 14.62
CA VAL A 422 24.57 -3.73 13.24
C VAL A 422 24.95 -4.97 12.44
N LYS A 423 26.24 -5.35 12.44
CA LYS A 423 26.75 -6.54 11.75
C LYS A 423 26.01 -7.81 12.19
N PHE A 424 25.85 -8.02 13.49
CA PHE A 424 25.11 -9.16 14.03
C PHE A 424 23.66 -9.20 13.55
N LEU A 425 22.97 -8.06 13.57
CA LEU A 425 21.56 -7.98 13.12
C LEU A 425 21.44 -8.22 11.61
N THR A 426 22.36 -7.71 10.81
CA THR A 426 22.42 -7.94 9.36
C THR A 426 22.68 -9.40 9.05
N GLN A 427 23.61 -10.05 9.75
CA GLN A 427 23.85 -11.48 9.60
C GLN A 427 22.59 -12.32 9.92
N LYS A 428 21.85 -11.97 10.98
CA LYS A 428 20.59 -12.64 11.31
C LYS A 428 19.52 -12.45 10.24
N TYR A 429 19.50 -11.31 9.59
CA TYR A 429 18.60 -11.06 8.46
C TYR A 429 18.94 -11.97 7.27
N GLU A 430 20.21 -12.13 6.95
CA GLU A 430 20.70 -13.02 5.89
C GLU A 430 20.43 -14.50 6.19
N GLU A 431 20.62 -14.93 7.44
CA GLU A 431 20.28 -16.30 7.88
C GLU A 431 18.80 -16.61 7.67
N ILE A 432 17.90 -15.67 7.96
CA ILE A 432 16.46 -15.86 7.73
C ILE A 432 16.11 -15.86 6.24
N LEU A 433 16.81 -15.07 5.41
CA LEU A 433 16.63 -15.13 3.96
C LEU A 433 17.11 -16.46 3.37
N ALA A 434 18.19 -17.05 3.91
CA ALA A 434 18.64 -18.38 3.52
C ALA A 434 17.62 -19.47 3.94
N LEU A 435 17.04 -19.36 5.12
CA LEU A 435 15.93 -20.21 5.55
C LEU A 435 14.73 -20.11 4.59
N ALA A 436 14.35 -18.88 4.20
CA ALA A 436 13.25 -18.69 3.26
C ALA A 436 13.51 -19.38 1.92
N GLU A 437 14.73 -19.29 1.41
CA GLU A 437 15.14 -19.97 0.19
C GLU A 437 15.05 -21.49 0.31
N SER A 438 15.52 -22.07 1.43
CA SER A 438 15.40 -23.51 1.71
C SER A 438 13.94 -23.95 1.76
N GLU A 439 13.08 -23.22 2.49
CA GLU A 439 11.65 -23.53 2.61
C GLU A 439 10.92 -23.49 1.25
N TYR A 440 11.28 -22.56 0.35
CA TYR A 440 10.71 -22.49 -1.01
C TYR A 440 11.32 -23.50 -1.97
N ASN A 441 12.56 -23.96 -1.76
CA ASN A 441 13.15 -25.04 -2.56
C ASN A 441 12.54 -26.39 -2.24
N GLU A 442 12.13 -26.61 -0.99
CA GLU A 442 11.38 -27.82 -0.58
C GLU A 442 9.96 -27.83 -1.16
N HIS A 443 9.36 -26.65 -1.36
CA HIS A 443 7.99 -26.48 -1.82
C HIS A 443 7.92 -25.43 -2.94
N PRO A 444 8.47 -25.72 -4.12
CA PRO A 444 8.56 -24.74 -5.21
C PRO A 444 7.16 -24.36 -5.72
N PRO A 445 6.92 -23.07 -5.98
CA PRO A 445 5.65 -22.61 -6.56
C PRO A 445 5.47 -23.17 -7.98
N ILE A 446 4.30 -23.75 -8.28
CA ILE A 446 4.08 -24.46 -9.55
C ILE A 446 3.74 -23.52 -10.71
N LYS A 447 2.94 -22.50 -10.53
CA LYS A 447 2.50 -21.57 -11.61
C LYS A 447 2.47 -20.09 -11.23
N GLU A 448 2.08 -19.75 -10.02
CA GLU A 448 2.05 -18.38 -9.51
C GLU A 448 2.92 -18.31 -8.26
N TYR A 449 3.86 -17.35 -8.25
CA TYR A 449 4.69 -17.13 -7.08
C TYR A 449 3.86 -16.51 -5.96
N PRO A 450 3.82 -17.13 -4.76
CA PRO A 450 3.14 -16.58 -3.60
C PRO A 450 3.69 -15.19 -3.24
N ASP A 451 2.89 -14.40 -2.54
CA ASP A 451 3.31 -13.06 -2.09
C ASP A 451 4.56 -13.13 -1.22
N GLY A 452 4.68 -14.16 -0.38
CA GLY A 452 5.86 -14.38 0.45
C GLY A 452 7.12 -14.66 -0.37
N TYR A 453 7.03 -15.45 -1.44
CA TYR A 453 8.15 -15.68 -2.35
C TYR A 453 8.66 -14.37 -2.98
N ASN A 454 7.73 -13.57 -3.52
CA ASN A 454 8.07 -12.28 -4.09
C ASN A 454 8.63 -11.32 -3.03
N LEU A 455 8.11 -11.39 -1.81
CA LEU A 455 8.61 -10.60 -0.67
C LEU A 455 10.04 -11.00 -0.29
N GLN A 456 10.35 -12.30 -0.21
CA GLN A 456 11.70 -12.79 0.06
C GLN A 456 12.71 -12.29 -0.98
N ALA A 457 12.38 -12.42 -2.26
CA ALA A 457 13.23 -11.94 -3.35
C ALA A 457 13.47 -10.41 -3.26
N ARG A 458 12.42 -9.65 -2.91
CA ARG A 458 12.52 -8.21 -2.67
C ARG A 458 13.39 -7.89 -1.46
N LEU A 459 13.19 -8.57 -0.34
CA LEU A 459 13.98 -8.37 0.88
C LEU A 459 15.46 -8.60 0.64
N ARG A 460 15.82 -9.61 -0.17
CA ARG A 460 17.20 -9.89 -0.59
C ARG A 460 17.74 -8.78 -1.49
N LYS A 461 16.99 -8.42 -2.53
CA LYS A 461 17.44 -7.43 -3.52
C LYS A 461 17.66 -6.03 -2.94
N TYR A 462 16.80 -5.62 -2.00
CA TYR A 462 16.81 -4.28 -1.42
C TYR A 462 17.20 -4.27 0.06
N GLN A 463 18.03 -5.25 0.48
CA GLN A 463 18.48 -5.40 1.88
C GLN A 463 19.08 -4.10 2.44
N GLU A 464 19.97 -3.45 1.70
CA GLU A 464 20.60 -2.20 2.11
C GLU A 464 19.56 -1.12 2.38
N ASN A 465 18.55 -1.01 1.52
CA ASN A 465 17.48 -0.01 1.65
C ASN A 465 16.50 -0.31 2.79
N HIS A 466 16.34 -1.57 3.17
CA HIS A 466 15.56 -1.94 4.34
C HIS A 466 16.32 -1.69 5.65
N LEU A 467 17.63 -1.83 5.65
CA LEU A 467 18.49 -1.78 6.82
C LEU A 467 19.29 -0.48 6.97
N TYR A 468 19.12 0.48 6.04
CA TYR A 468 19.87 1.72 5.99
C TYR A 468 19.82 2.50 7.32
N PHE A 469 18.66 2.55 7.97
CA PHE A 469 18.45 3.21 9.27
C PHE A 469 19.30 2.63 10.42
N LEU A 470 19.83 1.42 10.31
CA LEU A 470 20.65 0.82 11.35
C LEU A 470 22.00 1.53 11.49
N SER A 471 22.55 2.03 10.38
CA SER A 471 23.82 2.76 10.34
C SER A 471 23.64 4.28 10.30
N HIS A 472 22.39 4.76 10.10
CA HIS A 472 22.04 6.17 9.93
C HIS A 472 20.94 6.57 10.93
N PRO A 473 21.31 6.94 12.17
CA PRO A 473 20.35 7.19 13.25
C PRO A 473 19.42 8.39 12.99
N GLU A 474 19.79 9.29 12.08
CA GLU A 474 18.99 10.44 11.62
C GLU A 474 17.84 10.02 10.69
N ILE A 475 17.91 8.82 10.11
CA ILE A 475 16.94 8.32 9.12
C ILE A 475 15.81 7.56 9.83
N ASP A 476 14.59 7.97 9.54
CA ASP A 476 13.40 7.27 10.03
C ASP A 476 13.18 5.96 9.23
N PHE A 477 12.92 4.86 9.92
CA PHE A 477 12.66 3.54 9.31
C PHE A 477 11.26 3.39 8.73
N THR A 478 10.42 4.43 8.76
CA THR A 478 9.06 4.43 8.19
C THR A 478 8.76 5.72 7.47
N ASN A 479 7.88 5.64 6.47
CA ASN A 479 7.33 6.77 5.73
C ASN A 479 6.03 7.33 6.36
N ASN A 480 5.84 7.15 7.66
CA ASN A 480 4.60 7.54 8.35
C ASN A 480 4.33 9.06 8.32
N ILE A 481 5.37 9.88 8.10
CA ILE A 481 5.23 11.34 8.00
C ILE A 481 4.42 11.65 6.74
N SER A 482 4.82 11.16 5.58
CA SER A 482 4.10 11.39 4.32
C SER A 482 2.71 10.75 4.31
N GLU A 483 2.56 9.52 4.86
CA GLU A 483 1.25 8.89 4.97
C GLU A 483 0.24 9.74 5.77
N ARG A 484 0.67 10.32 6.90
CA ARG A 484 -0.19 11.20 7.72
C ARG A 484 -0.63 12.43 6.95
N GLN A 485 0.25 13.02 6.16
CA GLN A 485 -0.06 14.19 5.34
C GLN A 485 -1.01 13.82 4.19
N LEU A 486 -0.78 12.73 3.47
CA LEU A 486 -1.70 12.26 2.43
C LEU A 486 -3.10 11.95 2.96
N ARG A 487 -3.22 11.45 4.20
CA ARG A 487 -4.53 11.24 4.85
C ARG A 487 -5.30 12.54 5.04
N LYS A 488 -4.61 13.70 5.22
CA LYS A 488 -5.25 15.02 5.28
C LYS A 488 -5.83 15.41 3.93
N PHE A 489 -5.06 15.24 2.84
CA PHE A 489 -5.57 15.42 1.48
C PHE A 489 -6.79 14.52 1.19
N LYS A 490 -6.72 13.23 1.55
CA LYS A 490 -7.83 12.30 1.38
C LYS A 490 -9.09 12.71 2.15
N ARG A 491 -8.95 13.29 3.34
CA ARG A 491 -10.11 13.85 4.08
C ARG A 491 -10.73 15.04 3.37
N LYS A 492 -9.91 15.94 2.81
CA LYS A 492 -10.39 17.08 2.01
C LYS A 492 -11.10 16.60 0.74
N GLN A 493 -10.51 15.65 0.02
CA GLN A 493 -11.13 15.04 -1.16
C GLN A 493 -12.48 14.39 -0.81
N LYS A 494 -12.55 13.66 0.29
CA LYS A 494 -13.79 13.01 0.74
C LYS A 494 -14.88 14.01 1.12
N GLN A 495 -14.51 15.15 1.70
CA GLN A 495 -15.44 16.25 1.99
C GLN A 495 -15.95 16.89 0.69
N ALA A 496 -15.09 17.08 -0.30
CA ALA A 496 -15.46 17.64 -1.61
C ALA A 496 -16.30 16.67 -2.46
N VAL A 497 -16.34 15.38 -2.11
CA VAL A 497 -16.95 14.26 -2.84
C VAL A 497 -16.24 14.03 -4.17
N VAL A 498 -16.22 15.02 -5.07
CA VAL A 498 -15.52 15.02 -6.36
C VAL A 498 -14.86 16.37 -6.57
N LEU A 499 -13.62 16.38 -7.04
CA LEU A 499 -12.98 17.59 -7.54
C LEU A 499 -13.51 17.88 -8.94
N ARG A 500 -13.92 19.11 -9.18
CA ARG A 500 -14.59 19.50 -10.45
C ARG A 500 -13.62 19.89 -11.55
N SER A 501 -12.39 20.26 -11.21
CA SER A 501 -11.37 20.69 -12.17
C SER A 501 -9.96 20.39 -11.65
N ASP A 502 -8.99 20.31 -12.55
CA ASP A 502 -7.58 20.14 -12.20
C ASP A 502 -7.06 21.38 -11.46
N SER A 503 -7.46 22.59 -11.87
CA SER A 503 -7.13 23.83 -11.14
C SER A 503 -7.66 23.81 -9.71
N GLY A 504 -8.87 23.34 -9.47
CA GLY A 504 -9.41 23.16 -8.12
C GLY A 504 -8.61 22.16 -7.29
N GLY A 505 -8.16 21.07 -7.89
CA GLY A 505 -7.25 20.11 -7.26
C GLY A 505 -5.91 20.73 -6.89
N GLN A 506 -5.34 21.54 -7.81
CA GLN A 506 -4.09 22.27 -7.58
C GLN A 506 -4.23 23.32 -6.47
N HIS A 507 -5.29 24.14 -6.48
CA HIS A 507 -5.51 25.16 -5.43
C HIS A 507 -5.65 24.53 -4.04
N ILE A 508 -6.25 23.34 -3.93
CA ILE A 508 -6.28 22.59 -2.66
C ILE A 508 -4.87 22.18 -2.25
N CYS A 509 -4.08 21.65 -3.16
CA CYS A 509 -2.68 21.28 -2.89
C CYS A 509 -1.87 22.52 -2.46
N ASP A 510 -2.00 23.64 -3.16
CA ASP A 510 -1.31 24.89 -2.86
C ASP A 510 -1.67 25.44 -1.47
N ALA A 511 -2.95 25.41 -1.11
CA ALA A 511 -3.41 25.74 0.23
C ALA A 511 -2.78 24.85 1.30
N MET A 512 -2.76 23.53 1.03
CA MET A 512 -2.22 22.54 1.97
C MET A 512 -0.71 22.67 2.16
N ILE A 513 0.06 23.06 1.13
CA ILE A 513 1.49 23.32 1.24
C ILE A 513 1.79 24.33 2.36
N ILE A 514 1.13 25.47 2.32
CA ILE A 514 1.36 26.55 3.28
C ILE A 514 0.82 26.21 4.67
N ILE A 515 -0.42 25.71 4.72
CA ILE A 515 -1.08 25.35 5.99
C ILE A 515 -0.32 24.25 6.72
N GLU A 516 0.04 23.18 6.02
CA GLU A 516 0.67 22.03 6.66
C GLU A 516 2.15 22.29 6.99
N SER A 517 2.85 23.10 6.19
CA SER A 517 4.19 23.59 6.55
C SER A 517 4.13 24.50 7.80
N ALA A 518 3.15 25.39 7.89
CA ALA A 518 2.93 26.19 9.11
C ALA A 518 2.59 25.31 10.32
N HIS A 519 1.79 24.26 10.10
CA HIS A 519 1.39 23.33 11.16
C HIS A 519 2.58 22.53 11.73
N VAL A 520 3.44 21.96 10.87
CA VAL A 520 4.63 21.22 11.33
C VAL A 520 5.65 22.13 12.00
N GLN A 521 5.68 23.42 11.64
CA GLN A 521 6.49 24.45 12.27
C GLN A 521 5.85 25.04 13.54
N HIS A 522 4.72 24.51 14.00
CA HIS A 522 3.98 25.02 15.16
C HIS A 522 3.55 26.48 15.09
N LYS A 523 3.40 27.04 13.88
CA LYS A 523 2.91 28.40 13.65
C LYS A 523 1.38 28.48 13.82
N ASN A 524 0.90 29.67 14.17
CA ASN A 524 -0.55 29.92 14.21
C ASN A 524 -1.12 29.97 12.80
N ILE A 525 -1.92 28.96 12.44
CA ILE A 525 -2.45 28.77 11.08
C ILE A 525 -3.36 29.94 10.66
N TYR A 526 -4.24 30.40 11.57
CA TYR A 526 -5.12 31.54 11.26
C TYR A 526 -4.32 32.79 10.90
N ASN A 527 -3.29 33.11 11.69
CA ASN A 527 -2.43 34.27 11.43
C ASN A 527 -1.64 34.12 10.12
N THR A 528 -1.15 32.90 9.82
CA THR A 528 -0.48 32.61 8.55
C THR A 528 -1.41 32.86 7.37
N ILE A 529 -2.65 32.36 7.41
CA ILE A 529 -3.63 32.59 6.35
C ILE A 529 -3.99 34.07 6.25
N LYS A 530 -4.23 34.75 7.39
CA LYS A 530 -4.60 36.15 7.43
C LYS A 530 -3.53 37.04 6.81
N SER A 531 -2.25 36.84 7.15
CA SER A 531 -1.14 37.64 6.59
C SER A 531 -0.97 37.41 5.08
N THR A 532 -1.27 36.20 4.58
CA THR A 532 -1.24 35.89 3.15
C THR A 532 -2.34 36.64 2.39
N LEU A 533 -3.56 36.70 2.93
CA LEU A 533 -4.72 37.31 2.28
C LEU A 533 -4.83 38.86 2.47
N ILE A 534 -3.87 39.45 3.15
CA ILE A 534 -3.69 40.92 3.21
C ILE A 534 -3.00 41.48 1.95
N LYS A 535 -2.13 40.65 1.34
CA LYS A 535 -1.39 41.01 0.12
C LYS A 535 -2.31 41.06 -1.09
#